data_6137142406012ba62cec2f6270ae8b98
#
_entry.id   6137142406012ba62cec2f6270ae8b98
#
_cell.length_a   1.000
_cell.length_b   1.000
_cell.length_c   1.000
_cell.angle_alpha   90.00
_cell.angle_beta   90.00
_cell.angle_gamma   90.00
#
_symmetry.space_group_name_H-M   'P 1'
#
loop_
_entity.id
_entity.type
_entity.pdbx_description
1 polymer ?
#
loop_
_entity_poly.entity_id
_entity_poly.type
_entity_poly.pdbx_seq_one_letter_code
_entity_poly.pdbx_strand_id
1 'polypeptide(L)'
;ESMKSRLEGGYLLPKQANTVTDYESILYQIEKHKMLCYSILSAEINDFRVARTLFMDTKSIQSYNNSFEQLVKDLTKYQSKDYRIVVASPSVTRAKRLSSDLRENGLVVTYDKDLKYGVEAGQIVVTAGKLLTGIEYPAAKWVLISEGDIFKGREEKKRRKKEKKKQGEKIRS
;
A
#
# COMPACT_ATOMS: atom_id res chain seq x y z
N GLU A 1 -34.70 9.12 1.55
CA GLU A 1 -35.75 9.76 2.40
C GLU A 1 -35.13 10.91 3.18
N SER A 2 -35.64 12.13 2.98
CA SER A 2 -35.10 13.29 3.66
C SER A 2 -35.48 13.26 5.15
N MET A 3 -34.61 13.81 6.02
CA MET A 3 -34.86 13.93 7.44
C MET A 3 -36.17 14.69 7.74
N LYS A 4 -36.52 15.64 6.87
CA LYS A 4 -37.78 16.41 6.92
C LYS A 4 -39.00 15.49 6.75
N SER A 5 -38.99 14.58 5.79
CA SER A 5 -40.05 13.60 5.55
C SER A 5 -40.26 12.66 6.75
N ARG A 6 -39.16 12.27 7.43
CA ARG A 6 -39.22 11.41 8.63
C ARG A 6 -39.75 12.15 9.84
N LEU A 7 -39.48 13.43 9.98
CA LEU A 7 -40.01 14.30 11.01
C LEU A 7 -41.53 14.50 10.80
N GLU A 8 -41.95 14.84 9.59
CA GLU A 8 -43.35 15.04 9.21
C GLU A 8 -44.15 13.75 9.33
N GLY A 9 -43.54 12.61 9.03
CA GLY A 9 -44.17 11.27 9.21
C GLY A 9 -44.20 10.73 10.64
N GLY A 10 -43.62 11.48 11.59
CA GLY A 10 -43.59 11.04 13.01
C GLY A 10 -42.59 9.93 13.32
N TYR A 11 -41.75 9.56 12.37
CA TYR A 11 -40.72 8.53 12.54
C TYR A 11 -39.46 9.05 13.27
N LEU A 12 -39.36 10.35 13.50
CA LEU A 12 -38.27 11.03 14.22
C LEU A 12 -38.85 12.05 15.18
N LEU A 13 -38.41 12.06 16.41
CA LEU A 13 -38.76 13.11 17.38
C LEU A 13 -37.90 14.37 17.09
N PRO A 14 -38.44 15.60 17.32
CA PRO A 14 -37.69 16.83 17.11
C PRO A 14 -36.33 16.88 17.82
N LYS A 15 -36.24 16.33 19.03
CA LYS A 15 -34.99 16.21 19.79
C LYS A 15 -33.96 15.30 19.14
N GLN A 16 -34.40 14.26 18.42
CA GLN A 16 -33.50 13.36 17.71
C GLN A 16 -32.97 13.99 16.41
N ALA A 17 -33.78 14.82 15.76
CA ALA A 17 -33.35 15.58 14.59
C ALA A 17 -32.20 16.53 14.90
N ASN A 18 -32.19 17.13 16.10
CA ASN A 18 -31.11 18.04 16.54
C ASN A 18 -29.77 17.34 16.81
N THR A 19 -29.74 16.01 16.85
CA THR A 19 -28.48 15.24 17.00
C THR A 19 -27.79 14.93 15.68
N VAL A 20 -28.45 15.23 14.57
CA VAL A 20 -27.93 14.96 13.20
C VAL A 20 -27.57 16.29 12.55
N THR A 21 -26.33 16.38 12.12
CA THR A 21 -25.86 17.54 11.35
C THR A 21 -26.23 17.34 9.88
N ASP A 22 -26.77 18.37 9.24
CA ASP A 22 -27.06 18.33 7.81
C ASP A 22 -25.79 18.28 6.96
N TYR A 23 -25.93 17.78 5.73
CA TYR A 23 -24.82 17.55 4.82
C TYR A 23 -24.07 18.87 4.48
N GLU A 24 -24.79 19.95 4.25
CA GLU A 24 -24.21 21.25 3.90
C GLU A 24 -23.36 21.82 5.04
N SER A 25 -23.84 21.68 6.28
CA SER A 25 -23.07 22.08 7.47
C SER A 25 -21.78 21.28 7.62
N ILE A 26 -21.81 19.98 7.28
CA ILE A 26 -20.61 19.12 7.29
C ILE A 26 -19.63 19.59 6.21
N LEU A 27 -20.09 19.80 4.99
CA LEU A 27 -19.26 20.29 3.89
C LEU A 27 -18.61 21.63 4.25
N TYR A 28 -19.38 22.57 4.78
CA TYR A 28 -18.86 23.88 5.21
C TYR A 28 -17.76 23.76 6.29
N GLN A 29 -17.88 22.80 7.20
CA GLN A 29 -16.82 22.58 8.20
C GLN A 29 -15.59 21.96 7.56
N ILE A 30 -15.76 21.02 6.63
CA ILE A 30 -14.66 20.36 5.93
C ILE A 30 -13.88 21.36 5.06
N GLU A 31 -14.55 22.29 4.38
CA GLU A 31 -13.92 23.29 3.53
C GLU A 31 -12.94 24.23 4.27
N LYS A 32 -13.08 24.36 5.58
CA LYS A 32 -12.13 25.12 6.40
C LYS A 32 -10.77 24.44 6.54
N HIS A 33 -10.66 23.18 6.15
CA HIS A 33 -9.45 22.38 6.26
C HIS A 33 -8.79 22.17 4.89
N LYS A 34 -7.47 21.93 4.90
CA LYS A 34 -6.78 21.45 3.70
C LYS A 34 -7.21 20.02 3.44
N MET A 35 -7.66 19.76 2.20
CA MET A 35 -8.16 18.45 1.81
C MET A 35 -7.31 17.82 0.74
N LEU A 36 -7.14 16.52 0.84
CA LEU A 36 -6.60 15.65 -0.19
C LEU A 36 -7.66 14.61 -0.55
N CYS A 37 -8.20 14.71 -1.76
CA CYS A 37 -9.10 13.69 -2.30
C CYS A 37 -8.30 12.68 -3.10
N TYR A 38 -8.51 11.41 -2.80
CA TYR A 38 -7.86 10.30 -3.48
C TYR A 38 -8.91 9.44 -4.18
N SER A 39 -8.68 9.13 -5.45
CA SER A 39 -9.53 8.25 -6.26
C SER A 39 -8.68 7.33 -7.13
N ILE A 40 -9.11 6.07 -7.29
CA ILE A 40 -8.48 5.11 -8.19
C ILE A 40 -8.84 5.39 -9.65
N LEU A 41 -10.07 5.89 -9.87
CA LEU A 41 -10.56 6.29 -11.18
C LEU A 41 -10.69 7.80 -11.23
N SER A 42 -10.56 8.37 -12.42
CA SER A 42 -10.86 9.77 -12.62
C SER A 42 -12.33 10.01 -12.24
N ALA A 43 -12.55 10.82 -11.22
CA ALA A 43 -13.88 11.19 -10.74
C ALA A 43 -13.98 12.71 -10.63
N GLU A 44 -15.11 13.26 -11.05
CA GLU A 44 -15.43 14.65 -10.77
C GLU A 44 -15.86 14.78 -9.31
N ILE A 45 -15.28 15.74 -8.60
CA ILE A 45 -15.63 16.06 -7.23
C ILE A 45 -16.45 17.33 -7.29
N ASN A 46 -17.77 17.17 -7.17
CA ASN A 46 -18.71 18.30 -7.32
C ASN A 46 -18.91 19.08 -6.00
N ASP A 47 -18.66 18.43 -4.87
CA ASP A 47 -18.91 19.00 -3.53
C ASP A 47 -17.83 19.98 -3.08
N PHE A 48 -16.66 20.00 -3.74
CA PHE A 48 -15.54 20.83 -3.32
C PHE A 48 -14.85 21.47 -4.51
N ARG A 49 -14.32 22.69 -4.28
CA ARG A 49 -13.48 23.38 -5.26
C ARG A 49 -12.10 22.71 -5.31
N VAL A 50 -11.83 21.95 -6.36
CA VAL A 50 -10.53 21.34 -6.61
C VAL A 50 -9.52 22.39 -7.05
N ALA A 51 -8.50 22.65 -6.24
CA ALA A 51 -7.44 23.59 -6.57
C ALA A 51 -6.41 22.98 -7.54
N ARG A 52 -6.12 21.69 -7.43
CA ARG A 52 -5.14 20.99 -8.27
C ARG A 52 -5.47 19.49 -8.35
N THR A 53 -5.42 18.93 -9.54
CA THR A 53 -5.51 17.49 -9.78
C THR A 53 -4.15 16.98 -10.19
N LEU A 54 -3.70 15.89 -9.56
CA LEU A 54 -2.46 15.18 -9.88
C LEU A 54 -2.81 13.78 -10.32
N PHE A 55 -2.37 13.41 -11.51
CA PHE A 55 -2.47 12.04 -12.00
C PHE A 55 -1.18 11.29 -11.65
N MET A 56 -1.30 10.18 -10.93
CA MET A 56 -0.19 9.32 -10.57
C MET A 56 -0.32 8.01 -11.33
N ASP A 57 0.47 7.86 -12.40
CA ASP A 57 0.58 6.57 -13.08
C ASP A 57 1.40 5.61 -12.22
N THR A 58 0.81 4.45 -11.92
CA THR A 58 1.41 3.45 -11.05
C THR A 58 1.33 2.07 -11.69
N LYS A 59 2.37 1.25 -11.46
CA LYS A 59 2.40 -0.14 -11.91
C LYS A 59 2.55 -1.07 -10.72
N SER A 60 1.78 -2.15 -10.73
CA SER A 60 1.92 -3.21 -9.74
C SER A 60 3.22 -3.99 -9.98
N ILE A 61 3.91 -4.34 -8.90
CA ILE A 61 5.06 -5.24 -8.97
C ILE A 61 4.54 -6.66 -9.16
N GLN A 62 5.09 -7.35 -10.17
CA GLN A 62 4.80 -8.76 -10.39
C GLN A 62 5.52 -9.62 -9.35
N SER A 63 4.88 -10.72 -8.94
CA SER A 63 5.50 -11.64 -7.98
C SER A 63 6.72 -12.32 -8.59
N TYR A 64 7.82 -12.29 -7.86
CA TYR A 64 9.06 -12.99 -8.23
C TYR A 64 9.01 -14.51 -8.01
N ASN A 65 7.96 -15.02 -7.33
CA ASN A 65 7.75 -16.46 -7.10
C ASN A 65 8.98 -17.18 -6.56
N ASN A 66 9.73 -16.56 -5.65
CA ASN A 66 11.02 -17.01 -5.11
C ASN A 66 12.20 -17.01 -6.12
N SER A 67 12.06 -16.42 -7.30
CA SER A 67 13.17 -16.22 -8.20
C SER A 67 14.02 -15.03 -7.75
N PHE A 68 15.04 -15.30 -6.94
CA PHE A 68 15.97 -14.27 -6.49
C PHE A 68 16.81 -13.71 -7.65
N GLU A 69 17.09 -14.54 -8.64
CA GLU A 69 17.78 -14.12 -9.87
C GLU A 69 16.98 -13.06 -10.65
N GLN A 70 15.65 -13.25 -10.77
CA GLN A 70 14.79 -12.27 -11.44
C GLN A 70 14.72 -10.96 -10.65
N LEU A 71 14.64 -11.04 -9.32
CA LEU A 71 14.69 -9.87 -8.45
C LEU A 71 15.98 -9.08 -8.67
N VAL A 72 17.14 -9.73 -8.68
CA VAL A 72 18.45 -9.09 -8.88
C VAL A 72 18.52 -8.41 -10.25
N LYS A 73 18.04 -9.08 -11.31
CA LYS A 73 17.96 -8.48 -12.67
C LYS A 73 17.10 -7.22 -12.69
N ASP A 74 15.93 -7.26 -12.07
CA ASP A 74 15.02 -6.11 -12.04
C ASP A 74 15.59 -4.97 -11.20
N LEU A 75 16.19 -5.25 -10.04
CA LEU A 75 16.86 -4.25 -9.22
C LEU A 75 18.01 -3.57 -9.98
N THR A 76 18.84 -4.34 -10.68
CA THR A 76 19.92 -3.81 -11.53
C THR A 76 19.35 -2.91 -12.64
N LYS A 77 18.25 -3.32 -13.26
CA LYS A 77 17.56 -2.53 -14.28
C LYS A 77 16.98 -1.22 -13.72
N TYR A 78 16.40 -1.26 -12.52
CA TYR A 78 15.92 -0.05 -11.85
C TYR A 78 17.08 0.89 -11.49
N GLN A 79 18.19 0.35 -10.98
CA GLN A 79 19.39 1.13 -10.69
C GLN A 79 19.92 1.84 -11.93
N SER A 80 20.05 1.14 -13.06
CA SER A 80 20.56 1.72 -14.32
C SER A 80 19.69 2.82 -14.91
N LYS A 81 18.44 2.94 -14.42
CA LYS A 81 17.48 3.98 -14.79
C LYS A 81 17.31 5.07 -13.73
N ASP A 82 18.20 5.12 -12.75
CA ASP A 82 18.18 6.08 -11.63
C ASP A 82 16.90 6.04 -10.78
N TYR A 83 16.30 4.85 -10.63
CA TYR A 83 15.17 4.68 -9.71
C TYR A 83 15.65 4.73 -8.26
N ARG A 84 14.83 5.31 -7.41
CA ARG A 84 14.92 5.16 -5.96
C ARG A 84 14.22 3.88 -5.55
N ILE A 85 14.97 2.95 -4.98
CA ILE A 85 14.52 1.58 -4.78
C ILE A 85 14.41 1.28 -3.29
N VAL A 86 13.21 0.95 -2.83
CA VAL A 86 12.95 0.53 -1.45
C VAL A 86 12.46 -0.90 -1.43
N VAL A 87 13.12 -1.76 -0.67
CA VAL A 87 12.68 -3.13 -0.43
C VAL A 87 12.25 -3.26 1.02
N ALA A 88 10.96 -3.49 1.26
CA ALA A 88 10.38 -3.57 2.59
C ALA A 88 10.22 -5.01 3.07
N SER A 89 10.69 -5.29 4.27
CA SER A 89 10.53 -6.59 4.95
C SER A 89 9.84 -6.39 6.30
N PRO A 90 8.94 -7.30 6.72
CA PRO A 90 8.05 -7.07 7.88
C PRO A 90 8.76 -7.04 9.23
N SER A 91 10.06 -7.36 9.31
CA SER A 91 10.82 -7.30 10.56
C SER A 91 12.27 -6.91 10.32
N VAL A 92 12.88 -6.31 11.33
CA VAL A 92 14.30 -5.90 11.34
C VAL A 92 15.25 -7.06 11.00
N THR A 93 15.04 -8.23 11.59
CA THR A 93 15.87 -9.41 11.36
C THR A 93 15.78 -9.89 9.91
N ARG A 94 14.56 -9.92 9.35
CA ARG A 94 14.34 -10.34 7.95
C ARG A 94 14.91 -9.30 6.98
N ALA A 95 14.74 -8.01 7.27
CA ALA A 95 15.30 -6.92 6.45
C ALA A 95 16.82 -6.99 6.40
N LYS A 96 17.49 -7.19 7.53
CA LYS A 96 18.95 -7.35 7.59
C LYS A 96 19.42 -8.55 6.78
N ARG A 97 18.72 -9.70 6.92
CA ARG A 97 19.04 -10.90 6.14
C ARG A 97 18.87 -10.66 4.65
N LEU A 98 17.74 -10.09 4.24
CA LEU A 98 17.49 -9.77 2.84
C LEU A 98 18.56 -8.81 2.27
N SER A 99 18.99 -7.82 3.06
CA SER A 99 20.09 -6.92 2.68
C SER A 99 21.43 -7.67 2.48
N SER A 100 21.74 -8.68 3.32
CA SER A 100 22.92 -9.53 3.13
C SER A 100 22.79 -10.39 1.88
N ASP A 101 21.65 -11.06 1.70
CA ASP A 101 21.39 -11.91 0.54
C ASP A 101 21.53 -11.13 -0.79
N LEU A 102 21.04 -9.88 -0.82
CA LEU A 102 21.19 -9.01 -2.00
C LEU A 102 22.64 -8.60 -2.27
N ARG A 103 23.41 -8.30 -1.22
CA ARG A 103 24.84 -7.98 -1.33
C ARG A 103 25.67 -9.16 -1.81
N GLU A 104 25.39 -10.37 -1.30
CA GLU A 104 26.02 -11.62 -1.74
C GLU A 104 25.76 -11.90 -3.23
N ASN A 105 24.66 -11.38 -3.78
CA ASN A 105 24.35 -11.43 -5.20
C ASN A 105 24.88 -10.22 -6.01
N GLY A 106 25.83 -9.46 -5.46
CA GLY A 106 26.57 -8.42 -6.16
C GLY A 106 25.91 -7.05 -6.20
N LEU A 107 24.82 -6.82 -5.47
CA LEU A 107 24.15 -5.51 -5.42
C LEU A 107 24.73 -4.63 -4.30
N VAL A 108 24.85 -3.34 -4.57
CA VAL A 108 25.19 -2.34 -3.55
C VAL A 108 23.89 -1.95 -2.84
N VAL A 109 23.73 -2.39 -1.60
CA VAL A 109 22.48 -2.23 -0.83
C VAL A 109 22.77 -1.57 0.50
N THR A 110 21.98 -0.56 0.84
CA THR A 110 21.98 0.07 2.16
C THR A 110 20.83 -0.51 3.01
N TYR A 111 21.11 -0.83 4.27
CA TYR A 111 20.06 -1.11 5.24
C TYR A 111 19.79 0.15 6.06
N ASP A 112 18.57 0.66 6.02
CA ASP A 112 18.10 1.76 6.87
C ASP A 112 16.72 1.39 7.43
N LYS A 113 16.67 1.18 8.76
CA LYS A 113 15.48 0.70 9.44
C LYS A 113 14.28 1.64 9.26
N ASP A 114 14.51 2.94 9.33
CA ASP A 114 13.47 3.94 9.44
C ASP A 114 13.42 4.88 8.21
N LEU A 115 14.21 4.62 7.16
CA LEU A 115 14.39 5.47 5.98
C LEU A 115 14.77 6.92 6.34
N LYS A 116 15.56 7.09 7.39
CA LYS A 116 15.86 8.39 7.99
C LYS A 116 16.59 9.34 7.04
N TYR A 117 17.43 8.80 6.17
CA TYR A 117 18.27 9.60 5.26
C TYR A 117 17.68 9.72 3.85
N GLY A 118 16.45 9.21 3.65
CA GLY A 118 15.84 9.17 2.33
C GLY A 118 16.47 8.10 1.43
N VAL A 119 16.16 8.18 0.14
CA VAL A 119 16.71 7.27 -0.88
C VAL A 119 17.15 8.11 -2.07
N GLU A 120 18.39 7.96 -2.48
CA GLU A 120 18.93 8.67 -3.62
C GLU A 120 18.67 7.94 -4.94
N ALA A 121 18.83 8.63 -6.08
CA ALA A 121 18.71 8.05 -7.40
C ALA A 121 19.72 6.91 -7.59
N GLY A 122 19.25 5.77 -8.08
CA GLY A 122 20.06 4.57 -8.25
C GLY A 122 20.38 3.81 -6.96
N GLN A 123 19.92 4.26 -5.81
CA GLN A 123 20.16 3.60 -4.53
C GLN A 123 19.11 2.51 -4.24
N ILE A 124 19.58 1.39 -3.71
CA ILE A 124 18.73 0.33 -3.14
C ILE A 124 18.81 0.40 -1.63
N VAL A 125 17.66 0.63 -0.98
CA VAL A 125 17.54 0.62 0.47
C VAL A 125 16.61 -0.50 0.91
N VAL A 126 17.07 -1.32 1.83
CA VAL A 126 16.24 -2.32 2.50
C VAL A 126 15.81 -1.77 3.85
N THR A 127 14.52 -1.82 4.13
CA THR A 127 13.94 -1.27 5.35
C THR A 127 13.05 -2.27 6.09
N ALA A 128 12.84 -2.02 7.38
CA ALA A 128 11.87 -2.76 8.18
C ALA A 128 10.50 -2.08 8.11
N GLY A 129 9.54 -2.72 7.44
CA GLY A 129 8.18 -2.20 7.31
C GLY A 129 7.23 -3.23 6.71
N LYS A 130 5.95 -3.13 7.06
CA LYS A 130 4.91 -3.99 6.49
C LYS A 130 4.35 -3.33 5.23
N LEU A 131 4.60 -3.94 4.10
CA LEU A 131 4.01 -3.59 2.82
C LEU A 131 3.34 -4.85 2.25
N LEU A 132 2.06 -4.75 1.87
CA LEU A 132 1.30 -5.89 1.35
C LEU A 132 1.75 -6.27 -0.05
N THR A 133 1.86 -5.29 -0.93
CA THR A 133 2.32 -5.42 -2.31
C THR A 133 3.17 -4.22 -2.68
N GLY A 134 4.16 -4.45 -3.52
CA GLY A 134 4.98 -3.39 -4.06
C GLY A 134 4.27 -2.58 -5.13
N ILE A 135 4.86 -1.44 -5.46
CA ILE A 135 4.35 -0.50 -6.44
C ILE A 135 5.50 0.23 -7.12
N GLU A 136 5.36 0.48 -8.42
CA GLU A 136 6.26 1.31 -9.20
C GLU A 136 5.58 2.63 -9.55
N TYR A 137 6.29 3.73 -9.40
CA TYR A 137 5.92 5.09 -9.84
C TYR A 137 6.88 5.55 -10.93
N PRO A 138 6.64 5.25 -12.21
CA PRO A 138 7.59 5.51 -13.28
C PRO A 138 7.94 6.99 -13.44
N ALA A 139 6.95 7.87 -13.38
CA ALA A 139 7.15 9.32 -13.52
C ALA A 139 8.03 9.93 -12.41
N ALA A 140 7.98 9.36 -11.20
CA ALA A 140 8.80 9.79 -10.07
C ALA A 140 10.12 9.00 -9.96
N LYS A 141 10.30 7.97 -10.79
CA LYS A 141 11.42 7.00 -10.71
C LYS A 141 11.54 6.39 -9.31
N TRP A 142 10.42 5.97 -8.75
CA TRP A 142 10.35 5.26 -7.48
C TRP A 142 9.82 3.85 -7.68
N VAL A 143 10.42 2.90 -6.95
CA VAL A 143 9.89 1.55 -6.84
C VAL A 143 9.98 1.07 -5.39
N LEU A 144 8.86 0.55 -4.90
CA LEU A 144 8.74 -0.10 -3.62
C LEU A 144 8.45 -1.58 -3.87
N ILE A 145 9.26 -2.47 -3.33
CA ILE A 145 9.10 -3.92 -3.44
C ILE A 145 8.84 -4.47 -2.05
N SER A 146 7.79 -5.27 -1.89
CA SER A 146 7.54 -5.94 -0.62
C SER A 146 8.23 -7.31 -0.60
N GLU A 147 8.62 -7.76 0.59
CA GLU A 147 9.10 -9.13 0.75
C GLU A 147 8.03 -10.16 0.31
N GLY A 148 6.74 -9.81 0.41
CA GLY A 148 5.62 -10.60 -0.10
C GLY A 148 5.69 -10.81 -1.62
N ASP A 149 6.11 -9.81 -2.38
CA ASP A 149 6.27 -9.95 -3.83
C ASP A 149 7.41 -10.90 -4.18
N ILE A 150 8.45 -10.96 -3.35
CA ILE A 150 9.59 -11.85 -3.53
C ILE A 150 9.22 -13.30 -3.23
N PHE A 151 8.50 -13.57 -2.11
CA PHE A 151 8.28 -14.90 -1.55
C PHE A 151 6.80 -15.37 -1.54
N LYS A 152 5.92 -14.76 -2.30
CA LYS A 152 4.46 -14.99 -2.29
C LYS A 152 4.06 -16.48 -2.45
N GLY A 153 4.81 -17.25 -3.22
CA GLY A 153 4.57 -18.67 -3.41
C GLY A 153 4.77 -19.56 -2.15
N ARG A 154 5.47 -19.06 -1.12
CA ARG A 154 5.68 -19.80 0.14
C ARG A 154 4.49 -19.69 1.09
N GLU A 155 3.82 -18.55 1.15
CA GLU A 155 2.69 -18.36 2.05
C GLU A 155 1.43 -19.07 1.56
N GLU A 156 1.14 -19.05 0.27
CA GLU A 156 0.03 -19.83 -0.30
C GLU A 156 0.22 -21.34 -0.12
N LYS A 157 1.44 -21.84 -0.32
CA LYS A 157 1.74 -23.27 -0.07
C LYS A 157 1.59 -23.63 1.41
N LYS A 158 1.96 -22.73 2.34
CA LYS A 158 1.77 -22.93 3.80
C LYS A 158 0.29 -22.89 4.19
N ARG A 159 -0.51 -21.98 3.62
CA ARG A 159 -1.97 -21.93 3.84
C ARG A 159 -2.63 -23.21 3.34
N ARG A 160 -2.38 -23.61 2.09
CA ARG A 160 -2.92 -24.84 1.51
C ARG A 160 -2.52 -26.09 2.30
N LYS A 161 -1.29 -26.15 2.82
CA LYS A 161 -0.85 -27.26 3.71
C LYS A 161 -1.59 -27.26 5.05
N LYS A 162 -1.81 -26.08 5.67
CA LYS A 162 -2.57 -25.96 6.93
C LYS A 162 -4.04 -26.31 6.75
N GLU A 163 -4.65 -25.88 5.64
CA GLU A 163 -6.05 -26.19 5.31
C GLU A 163 -6.25 -27.69 5.05
N LYS A 164 -5.36 -28.31 4.28
CA LYS A 164 -5.38 -29.78 4.06
C LYS A 164 -5.18 -30.59 5.35
N LYS A 165 -4.32 -30.11 6.27
CA LYS A 165 -4.11 -30.76 7.56
C LYS A 165 -5.34 -30.65 8.46
N LYS A 166 -6.00 -29.51 8.51
CA LYS A 166 -7.26 -29.30 9.23
C LYS A 166 -8.43 -30.12 8.65
N GLN A 167 -8.49 -30.28 7.33
CA GLN A 167 -9.47 -31.12 6.68
C GLN A 167 -9.22 -32.62 6.94
N GLY A 168 -7.97 -33.08 6.95
CA GLY A 168 -7.60 -34.46 7.26
C GLY A 168 -7.85 -34.86 8.73
N GLU A 169 -7.74 -33.91 9.67
CA GLU A 169 -8.06 -34.13 11.08
C GLU A 169 -9.58 -34.20 11.34
N LYS A 170 -10.39 -33.44 10.57
CA LYS A 170 -11.87 -33.48 10.65
C LYS A 170 -12.51 -34.77 10.09
N ILE A 171 -11.80 -35.52 9.26
CA ILE A 171 -12.31 -36.77 8.67
C ILE A 171 -11.95 -37.99 9.55
N ARG A 172 -11.08 -37.83 10.56
CA ARG A 172 -10.63 -38.88 11.48
C ARG A 172 -11.25 -38.82 12.87
N SER A 173 -12.10 -37.84 13.16
CA SER A 173 -12.95 -37.77 14.34
C SER A 173 -14.41 -38.02 13.96
#